data_5a474323e13dbe1e364119a864249969
#
_entry.id   5a474323e13dbe1e364119a864249969
#
_cell.length_a   1.000
_cell.length_b   1.000
_cell.length_c   1.000
_cell.angle_alpha   90.00
_cell.angle_beta   90.00
_cell.angle_gamma   90.00
#
_symmetry.space_group_name_H-M   'P 1'
#
loop_
_entity.id
_entity.type
_entity.pdbx_description
1 polymer ?
#
loop_
_entity_poly.entity_id
_entity_poly.type
_entity_poly.pdbx_seq_one_letter_code
_entity_poly.pdbx_strand_id
1 'polypeptide(L)'
;MKNTLKILLMAFVAITLVACSSNDEKKNTRLLTFHIANDRGISPGLTRKVVTMPFSGFTVMMNEDQFMYTGDLAKIDLAQITLIDGPITGFLFTCNDRGKRRLLQATAANMGGYIVVLYGGEPIALRKIDTTISDGSLFAHIEIPKDRDVGKFYNELAKSIETVEEIKKEEGSTLTW
;
A
#
# COMPACT_ATOMS: atom_id res chain seq x y z
N MET A 1 17.19 -45.71 -28.88
CA MET A 1 17.98 -44.74 -28.10
C MET A 1 17.85 -43.27 -28.55
N LYS A 2 17.68 -42.93 -29.82
CA LYS A 2 17.57 -41.51 -30.28
C LYS A 2 16.24 -40.83 -29.86
N ASN A 3 15.13 -41.56 -29.70
CA ASN A 3 13.81 -40.98 -29.35
C ASN A 3 13.66 -40.70 -27.86
N THR A 4 14.28 -41.49 -26.99
CA THR A 4 14.25 -41.28 -25.53
C THR A 4 15.01 -40.03 -25.11
N LEU A 5 16.10 -39.70 -25.82
CA LEU A 5 16.92 -38.51 -25.57
C LEU A 5 16.14 -37.21 -25.95
N LYS A 6 15.33 -37.25 -27.03
CA LYS A 6 14.49 -36.10 -27.43
C LYS A 6 13.37 -35.80 -26.44
N ILE A 7 12.74 -36.83 -25.88
CA ILE A 7 11.69 -36.68 -24.86
C ILE A 7 12.26 -36.12 -23.56
N LEU A 8 13.45 -36.57 -23.16
CA LEU A 8 14.11 -36.06 -21.96
C LEU A 8 14.53 -34.57 -22.11
N LEU A 9 14.96 -34.18 -23.31
CA LEU A 9 15.32 -32.79 -23.60
C LEU A 9 14.12 -31.85 -23.62
N MET A 10 12.96 -32.32 -24.15
CA MET A 10 11.72 -31.52 -24.10
C MET A 10 11.15 -31.37 -22.69
N ALA A 11 11.27 -32.39 -21.83
CA ALA A 11 10.83 -32.29 -20.44
C ALA A 11 11.69 -31.29 -19.63
N PHE A 12 12.99 -31.20 -19.92
CA PHE A 12 13.89 -30.26 -19.25
C PHE A 12 13.62 -28.80 -19.64
N VAL A 13 13.26 -28.53 -20.91
CA VAL A 13 12.89 -27.18 -21.38
C VAL A 13 11.55 -26.72 -20.80
N ALA A 14 10.59 -27.63 -20.60
CA ALA A 14 9.29 -27.29 -19.99
C ALA A 14 9.44 -26.89 -18.50
N ILE A 15 10.35 -27.51 -17.76
CA ILE A 15 10.58 -27.20 -16.34
C ILE A 15 11.25 -25.82 -16.16
N THR A 16 12.11 -25.39 -17.09
CA THR A 16 12.79 -24.09 -17.00
C THR A 16 11.86 -22.91 -17.33
N LEU A 17 10.80 -23.11 -18.13
CA LEU A 17 9.84 -22.07 -18.47
C LEU A 17 8.85 -21.74 -17.33
N VAL A 18 8.56 -22.70 -16.44
CA VAL A 18 7.66 -22.48 -15.29
C VAL A 18 8.37 -21.71 -14.17
N ALA A 19 9.70 -21.87 -14.02
CA ALA A 19 10.46 -21.19 -12.97
C ALA A 19 10.67 -19.67 -13.23
N CYS A 20 10.59 -19.20 -14.48
CA CYS A 20 10.76 -17.77 -14.81
C CYS A 20 9.51 -16.93 -14.56
N SER A 21 8.31 -17.50 -14.60
CA SER A 21 7.05 -16.74 -14.49
C SER A 21 6.74 -16.24 -13.06
N SER A 22 7.18 -16.96 -12.04
CA SER A 22 6.92 -16.58 -10.64
C SER A 22 7.85 -15.47 -10.11
N ASN A 23 9.03 -15.30 -10.70
CA ASN A 23 9.97 -14.26 -10.29
C ASN A 23 9.64 -12.87 -10.85
N ASP A 24 8.98 -12.79 -12.00
CA ASP A 24 8.63 -11.50 -12.63
C ASP A 24 7.45 -10.81 -11.92
N GLU A 25 6.48 -11.57 -11.39
CA GLU A 25 5.38 -10.99 -10.58
C GLU A 25 5.89 -10.38 -9.25
N LYS A 26 6.86 -11.02 -8.60
CA LYS A 26 7.47 -10.50 -7.36
C LYS A 26 8.28 -9.22 -7.60
N LYS A 27 8.90 -9.07 -8.77
CA LYS A 27 9.75 -7.91 -9.12
C LYS A 27 8.96 -6.64 -9.44
N ASN A 28 7.69 -6.75 -9.81
CA ASN A 28 6.81 -5.64 -10.20
C ASN A 28 5.73 -5.31 -9.15
N THR A 29 5.84 -5.80 -7.92
CA THR A 29 4.87 -5.51 -6.88
C THR A 29 4.90 -4.02 -6.52
N ARG A 30 3.81 -3.31 -6.83
CA ARG A 30 3.62 -1.94 -6.39
C ARG A 30 3.37 -1.92 -4.89
N LEU A 31 3.99 -0.98 -4.19
CA LEU A 31 3.88 -0.84 -2.75
C LEU A 31 2.92 0.30 -2.36
N LEU A 32 2.19 0.08 -1.28
CA LEU A 32 1.52 1.14 -0.54
C LEU A 32 2.54 1.88 0.31
N THR A 33 2.48 3.20 0.30
CA THR A 33 3.26 4.07 1.18
C THR A 33 2.37 5.13 1.81
N PHE A 34 2.65 5.47 3.06
CA PHE A 34 1.85 6.40 3.85
C PHE A 34 2.72 7.59 4.25
N HIS A 35 2.24 8.77 3.94
CA HIS A 35 2.99 10.00 4.09
C HIS A 35 2.19 11.03 4.88
N ILE A 36 2.88 11.83 5.68
CA ILE A 36 2.28 12.99 6.33
C ILE A 36 2.23 14.15 5.34
N ALA A 37 1.11 14.85 5.31
CA ALA A 37 0.92 16.04 4.51
C ALA A 37 0.24 17.15 5.32
N ASN A 38 0.48 18.39 4.92
CA ASN A 38 -0.12 19.57 5.51
C ASN A 38 -0.65 20.51 4.42
N ASP A 39 -1.71 21.23 4.72
CA ASP A 39 -2.24 22.31 3.87
C ASP A 39 -1.41 23.60 4.03
N ARG A 40 -0.73 23.75 5.18
CA ARG A 40 0.10 24.91 5.52
C ARG A 40 1.56 24.51 5.57
N GLY A 41 2.30 24.94 4.58
CA GLY A 41 3.68 24.55 4.35
C GLY A 41 4.70 25.04 5.38
N ILE A 42 4.71 24.56 6.63
CA ILE A 42 5.68 24.99 7.63
C ILE A 42 6.32 23.79 8.34
N SER A 43 7.41 23.31 7.82
CA SER A 43 8.51 22.71 8.59
C SER A 43 9.78 22.84 7.77
N PRO A 44 10.78 23.59 8.21
CA PRO A 44 12.06 23.70 7.51
C PRO A 44 12.80 22.34 7.58
N GLY A 45 13.40 21.94 6.47
CA GLY A 45 14.33 20.81 6.42
C GLY A 45 13.79 19.48 5.89
N LEU A 46 12.50 19.37 5.55
CA LEU A 46 11.95 18.14 4.93
C LEU A 46 11.78 18.31 3.42
N THR A 47 12.15 17.30 2.65
CA THR A 47 11.85 17.25 1.22
C THR A 47 10.35 17.11 1.03
N ARG A 48 9.74 17.96 0.25
CA ARG A 48 8.29 18.06 0.08
C ARG A 48 7.88 18.00 -1.36
N LYS A 49 6.77 17.34 -1.59
CA LYS A 49 6.13 17.25 -2.90
C LYS A 49 4.69 17.76 -2.81
N VAL A 50 4.31 18.59 -3.77
CA VAL A 50 2.90 18.97 -3.96
C VAL A 50 2.18 17.80 -4.60
N VAL A 51 1.09 17.35 -3.97
CA VAL A 51 0.26 16.23 -4.43
C VAL A 51 -1.17 16.70 -4.56
N THR A 52 -1.77 16.45 -5.73
CA THR A 52 -3.19 16.71 -5.99
C THR A 52 -3.95 15.40 -6.01
N MET A 53 -5.03 15.32 -5.23
CA MET A 53 -5.89 14.15 -5.16
C MET A 53 -6.71 14.00 -6.44
N PRO A 54 -6.71 12.83 -7.11
CA PRO A 54 -7.31 12.70 -8.45
C PRO A 54 -8.85 12.77 -8.46
N PHE A 55 -9.52 12.44 -7.36
CA PHE A 55 -10.98 12.49 -7.28
C PHE A 55 -11.51 13.87 -6.86
N SER A 56 -11.00 14.41 -5.75
CA SER A 56 -11.46 15.67 -5.17
C SER A 56 -10.78 16.91 -5.76
N GLY A 57 -9.61 16.75 -6.39
CA GLY A 57 -8.76 17.87 -6.81
C GLY A 57 -8.09 18.58 -5.64
N PHE A 58 -8.22 18.07 -4.42
CA PHE A 58 -7.61 18.66 -3.24
C PHE A 58 -6.08 18.55 -3.30
N THR A 59 -5.41 19.64 -3.00
CA THR A 59 -3.94 19.73 -3.10
C THR A 59 -3.32 19.90 -1.73
N VAL A 60 -2.30 19.09 -1.43
CA VAL A 60 -1.55 19.11 -0.17
C VAL A 60 -0.04 19.12 -0.41
N MET A 61 0.70 19.62 0.56
CA MET A 61 2.15 19.45 0.65
C MET A 61 2.49 18.20 1.44
N MET A 62 2.94 17.18 0.75
CA MET A 62 3.29 15.87 1.30
C MET A 62 4.79 15.81 1.62
N ASN A 63 5.15 15.23 2.77
CA ASN A 63 6.51 14.82 3.07
C ASN A 63 6.87 13.60 2.20
N GLU A 64 8.02 13.63 1.53
CA GLU A 64 8.49 12.50 0.72
C GLU A 64 8.86 11.28 1.56
N ASP A 65 9.28 11.49 2.82
CA ASP A 65 9.56 10.38 3.73
C ASP A 65 8.27 9.67 4.16
N GLN A 66 8.20 8.40 3.86
CA GLN A 66 7.10 7.55 4.29
C GLN A 66 7.26 7.18 5.78
N PHE A 67 6.20 7.30 6.58
CA PHE A 67 6.21 6.82 7.95
C PHE A 67 5.76 5.35 8.07
N MET A 68 5.07 4.82 7.05
CA MET A 68 4.53 3.46 7.01
C MET A 68 4.45 2.96 5.56
N TYR A 69 4.49 1.65 5.34
CA TYR A 69 4.40 1.04 4.02
C TYR A 69 3.64 -0.30 4.05
N THR A 70 3.41 -0.94 2.90
CA THR A 70 2.67 -2.21 2.77
C THR A 70 3.04 -3.24 3.85
N GLY A 71 4.31 -3.37 4.16
CA GLY A 71 4.80 -4.34 5.15
C GLY A 71 4.44 -4.03 6.61
N ASP A 72 3.80 -2.91 6.90
CA ASP A 72 3.27 -2.53 8.21
C ASP A 72 1.76 -2.83 8.32
N LEU A 73 1.15 -3.34 7.25
CA LEU A 73 -0.26 -3.72 7.21
C LEU A 73 -0.44 -5.21 7.50
N ALA A 74 -1.57 -5.55 8.12
CA ALA A 74 -2.09 -6.91 8.24
C ALA A 74 -3.14 -7.19 7.15
N LYS A 75 -3.99 -6.21 6.83
CA LYS A 75 -5.00 -6.32 5.78
C LYS A 75 -5.53 -4.97 5.32
N ILE A 76 -6.29 -4.98 4.24
CA ILE A 76 -7.11 -3.88 3.74
C ILE A 76 -8.53 -4.37 3.54
N ASP A 77 -9.52 -3.52 3.82
CA ASP A 77 -10.93 -3.75 3.53
C ASP A 77 -11.52 -2.52 2.82
N LEU A 78 -12.58 -2.72 2.03
CA LEU A 78 -13.46 -1.64 1.63
C LEU A 78 -14.48 -1.41 2.74
N ALA A 79 -14.57 -0.17 3.21
CA ALA A 79 -15.51 0.21 4.25
C ALA A 79 -16.33 1.42 3.83
N GLN A 80 -17.56 1.49 4.34
CA GLN A 80 -18.42 2.65 4.17
C GLN A 80 -18.80 3.19 5.55
N ILE A 81 -18.57 4.48 5.75
CA ILE A 81 -19.03 5.19 6.96
C ILE A 81 -20.12 6.16 6.57
N THR A 82 -21.14 6.28 7.42
CA THR A 82 -22.22 7.24 7.23
C THR A 82 -21.90 8.50 8.03
N LEU A 83 -21.71 9.61 7.33
CA LEU A 83 -21.60 10.94 7.93
C LEU A 83 -22.92 11.70 7.78
N ILE A 84 -22.99 12.89 8.37
CA ILE A 84 -24.17 13.79 8.28
C ILE A 84 -24.50 14.13 6.82
N ASP A 85 -23.45 14.29 5.99
CA ASP A 85 -23.56 14.64 4.57
C ASP A 85 -23.77 13.42 3.64
N GLY A 86 -23.87 12.22 4.20
CA GLY A 86 -24.11 10.97 3.46
C GLY A 86 -23.01 9.92 3.65
N PRO A 87 -23.17 8.78 2.96
CA PRO A 87 -22.21 7.69 3.05
C PRO A 87 -20.91 8.01 2.29
N ILE A 88 -19.78 7.74 2.93
CA ILE A 88 -18.44 7.87 2.35
C ILE A 88 -17.80 6.49 2.27
N THR A 89 -17.34 6.13 1.07
CA THR A 89 -16.57 4.90 0.86
C THR A 89 -15.08 5.18 1.01
N GLY A 90 -14.39 4.30 1.70
CA GLY A 90 -12.95 4.41 1.98
C GLY A 90 -12.27 3.05 2.04
N PHE A 91 -10.95 3.10 2.08
CA PHE A 91 -10.12 1.96 2.45
C PHE A 91 -9.92 1.95 3.96
N LEU A 92 -10.16 0.79 4.58
CA LEU A 92 -9.82 0.52 5.96
C LEU A 92 -8.55 -0.31 6.00
N PHE A 93 -7.44 0.31 6.38
CA PHE A 93 -6.15 -0.34 6.56
C PHE A 93 -6.02 -0.81 8.00
N THR A 94 -5.84 -2.10 8.21
CA THR A 94 -5.53 -2.68 9.53
C THR A 94 -4.03 -2.92 9.60
N CYS A 95 -3.38 -2.31 10.58
CA CYS A 95 -1.94 -2.39 10.80
C CYS A 95 -1.57 -3.64 11.62
N ASN A 96 -0.37 -4.16 11.36
CA ASN A 96 0.30 -5.06 12.30
C ASN A 96 0.90 -4.27 13.49
N ASP A 97 1.51 -4.95 14.46
CA ASP A 97 2.03 -4.31 15.68
C ASP A 97 3.07 -3.20 15.40
N ARG A 98 3.88 -3.36 14.37
CA ARG A 98 4.85 -2.34 13.96
C ARG A 98 4.14 -1.13 13.34
N GLY A 99 3.21 -1.37 12.43
CA GLY A 99 2.40 -0.34 11.79
C GLY A 99 1.55 0.42 12.79
N LYS A 100 0.94 -0.27 13.77
CA LYS A 100 0.16 0.35 14.85
C LYS A 100 0.98 1.37 15.64
N ARG A 101 2.23 1.05 16.02
CA ARG A 101 3.12 1.99 16.71
C ARG A 101 3.48 3.20 15.85
N ARG A 102 3.79 2.97 14.57
CA ARG A 102 4.13 4.04 13.63
C ARG A 102 2.94 4.97 13.37
N LEU A 103 1.74 4.40 13.19
CA LEU A 103 0.50 5.15 12.98
C LEU A 103 0.16 6.03 14.20
N LEU A 104 0.27 5.45 15.41
CA LEU A 104 0.09 6.19 16.66
C LEU A 104 1.05 7.39 16.75
N GLN A 105 2.34 7.17 16.54
CA GLN A 105 3.35 8.23 16.62
C GLN A 105 3.11 9.32 15.55
N ALA A 106 2.85 8.91 14.30
CA ALA A 106 2.63 9.82 13.20
C ALA A 106 1.38 10.70 13.41
N THR A 107 0.27 10.10 13.87
CA THR A 107 -0.97 10.85 14.10
C THR A 107 -0.90 11.74 15.32
N ALA A 108 -0.25 11.31 16.42
CA ALA A 108 -0.05 12.14 17.60
C ALA A 108 0.81 13.38 17.32
N ALA A 109 1.86 13.23 16.49
CA ALA A 109 2.78 14.32 16.17
C ALA A 109 2.26 15.31 15.10
N ASN A 110 1.22 14.93 14.33
CA ASN A 110 0.76 15.69 13.16
C ASN A 110 -0.74 15.97 13.17
N MET A 111 -1.27 16.29 14.36
CA MET A 111 -2.69 16.68 14.52
C MET A 111 -3.05 17.87 13.64
N GLY A 112 -4.20 17.80 12.98
CA GLY A 112 -4.68 18.82 12.03
C GLY A 112 -4.12 18.69 10.61
N GLY A 113 -3.09 17.85 10.41
CA GLY A 113 -2.56 17.50 9.09
C GLY A 113 -3.35 16.39 8.37
N TYR A 114 -2.70 15.76 7.40
CA TYR A 114 -3.31 14.70 6.58
C TYR A 114 -2.36 13.50 6.46
N ILE A 115 -2.94 12.33 6.26
CA ILE A 115 -2.25 11.14 5.76
C ILE A 115 -2.60 11.00 4.29
N VAL A 116 -1.61 10.99 3.42
CA VAL A 116 -1.72 10.66 2.00
C VAL A 116 -1.26 9.22 1.82
N VAL A 117 -2.08 8.41 1.16
CA VAL A 117 -1.73 7.03 0.80
C VAL A 117 -1.41 6.99 -0.68
N LEU A 118 -0.22 6.51 -1.01
CA LEU A 118 0.20 6.28 -2.39
C LEU A 118 0.26 4.78 -2.69
N TYR A 119 -0.04 4.40 -3.92
CA TYR A 119 0.17 3.06 -4.46
C TYR A 119 1.02 3.13 -5.72
N GLY A 120 2.24 2.60 -5.65
CA GLY A 120 3.19 2.75 -6.75
C GLY A 120 3.54 4.22 -7.07
N GLY A 121 3.45 5.13 -6.08
CA GLY A 121 3.70 6.55 -6.24
C GLY A 121 2.48 7.39 -6.67
N GLU A 122 1.33 6.77 -6.96
CA GLU A 122 0.07 7.44 -7.30
C GLU A 122 -0.79 7.67 -6.05
N PRO A 123 -1.37 8.86 -5.81
CA PRO A 123 -2.24 9.10 -4.67
C PRO A 123 -3.57 8.38 -4.86
N ILE A 124 -3.99 7.62 -3.83
CA ILE A 124 -5.18 6.77 -3.88
C ILE A 124 -6.15 7.00 -2.75
N ALA A 125 -5.70 7.57 -1.63
CA ALA A 125 -6.55 7.85 -0.50
C ALA A 125 -5.99 8.99 0.36
N LEU A 126 -6.91 9.64 1.09
CA LEU A 126 -6.62 10.77 1.96
C LEU A 126 -7.36 10.62 3.28
N ARG A 127 -6.69 10.96 4.40
CA ARG A 127 -7.31 11.05 5.73
C ARG A 127 -6.85 12.31 6.44
N LYS A 128 -7.78 13.12 6.93
CA LYS A 128 -7.47 14.20 7.86
C LYS A 128 -7.16 13.63 9.24
N ILE A 129 -6.11 14.12 9.88
CA ILE A 129 -5.72 13.72 11.24
C ILE A 129 -6.45 14.62 12.23
N ASP A 130 -7.65 14.21 12.61
CA ASP A 130 -8.52 14.90 13.58
C ASP A 130 -8.40 14.31 14.99
N THR A 131 -7.85 13.12 15.10
CA THR A 131 -7.61 12.39 16.36
C THR A 131 -6.43 11.47 16.23
N THR A 132 -5.80 11.15 17.35
CA THR A 132 -4.72 10.14 17.42
C THR A 132 -5.30 8.75 17.19
N ILE A 133 -4.70 7.97 16.30
CA ILE A 133 -5.12 6.60 15.98
C ILE A 133 -4.26 5.61 16.76
N SER A 134 -4.84 5.00 17.78
CA SER A 134 -4.15 4.07 18.68
C SER A 134 -4.52 2.60 18.53
N ASP A 135 -5.62 2.31 17.86
CA ASP A 135 -6.13 0.95 17.63
C ASP A 135 -5.44 0.23 16.45
N GLY A 136 -4.75 0.99 15.57
CA GLY A 136 -4.10 0.48 14.37
C GLY A 136 -5.02 0.38 13.16
N SER A 137 -6.21 1.00 13.21
CA SER A 137 -7.20 1.00 12.12
C SER A 137 -7.26 2.38 11.46
N LEU A 138 -6.78 2.49 10.23
CA LEU A 138 -6.80 3.72 9.46
C LEU A 138 -7.88 3.64 8.39
N PHE A 139 -8.97 4.39 8.58
CA PHE A 139 -9.93 4.65 7.49
C PHE A 139 -9.48 5.85 6.69
N ALA A 140 -9.30 5.70 5.36
CA ALA A 140 -8.94 6.79 4.46
C ALA A 140 -9.92 6.86 3.28
N HIS A 141 -10.38 8.08 2.98
CA HIS A 141 -11.29 8.35 1.87
C HIS A 141 -10.63 8.01 0.53
N ILE A 142 -11.37 7.34 -0.37
CA ILE A 142 -10.89 6.94 -1.69
C ILE A 142 -10.72 8.17 -2.58
N GLU A 143 -9.53 8.32 -3.14
CA GLU A 143 -9.12 9.41 -4.02
C GLU A 143 -8.59 8.88 -5.37
N ILE A 144 -9.27 7.89 -5.96
CA ILE A 144 -8.93 7.35 -7.29
C ILE A 144 -9.76 8.04 -8.39
N PRO A 145 -9.30 8.05 -9.65
CA PRO A 145 -10.08 8.56 -10.78
C PRO A 145 -11.46 7.91 -10.89
N LYS A 146 -12.47 8.67 -11.32
CA LYS A 146 -13.88 8.23 -11.37
C LYS A 146 -14.14 7.07 -12.33
N ASP A 147 -13.31 6.94 -13.34
CA ASP A 147 -13.36 5.88 -14.37
C ASP A 147 -12.72 4.57 -13.92
N ARG A 148 -12.01 4.56 -12.78
CA ARG A 148 -11.37 3.37 -12.23
C ARG A 148 -12.35 2.53 -11.43
N ASP A 149 -12.43 1.24 -11.74
CA ASP A 149 -13.22 0.26 -10.99
C ASP A 149 -12.63 0.05 -9.59
N VAL A 150 -13.36 0.50 -8.55
CA VAL A 150 -12.93 0.41 -7.14
C VAL A 150 -12.72 -1.03 -6.70
N GLY A 151 -13.58 -1.97 -7.15
CA GLY A 151 -13.51 -3.38 -6.75
C GLY A 151 -12.27 -4.07 -7.33
N LYS A 152 -11.97 -3.84 -8.62
CA LYS A 152 -10.75 -4.37 -9.23
C LYS A 152 -9.51 -3.78 -8.57
N PHE A 153 -9.52 -2.47 -8.31
CA PHE A 153 -8.41 -1.80 -7.67
C PHE A 153 -8.18 -2.29 -6.23
N TYR A 154 -9.25 -2.52 -5.46
CA TYR A 154 -9.16 -3.13 -4.14
C TYR A 154 -8.48 -4.52 -4.19
N ASN A 155 -8.83 -5.36 -5.15
CA ASN A 155 -8.19 -6.67 -5.31
C ASN A 155 -6.69 -6.56 -5.63
N GLU A 156 -6.27 -5.56 -6.42
CA GLU A 156 -4.85 -5.28 -6.65
C GLU A 156 -4.12 -4.91 -5.35
N LEU A 157 -4.74 -4.06 -4.52
CA LEU A 157 -4.17 -3.66 -3.23
C LEU A 157 -4.06 -4.83 -2.26
N ALA A 158 -5.10 -5.66 -2.15
CA ALA A 158 -5.12 -6.84 -1.30
C ALA A 158 -4.01 -7.83 -1.71
N LYS A 159 -3.89 -8.11 -3.01
CA LYS A 159 -2.83 -8.97 -3.55
C LYS A 159 -1.42 -8.42 -3.24
N SER A 160 -1.23 -7.10 -3.26
CA SER A 160 0.07 -6.51 -2.93
C SER A 160 0.50 -6.76 -1.47
N ILE A 161 -0.47 -6.77 -0.54
CA ILE A 161 -0.22 -7.07 0.88
C ILE A 161 0.17 -8.53 1.05
N GLU A 162 -0.58 -9.46 0.44
CA GLU A 162 -0.30 -10.90 0.46
C GLU A 162 1.11 -11.20 -0.09
N THR A 163 1.46 -10.63 -1.24
CA THR A 163 2.78 -10.81 -1.85
C THR A 163 3.92 -10.34 -0.94
N VAL A 164 3.75 -9.20 -0.25
CA VAL A 164 4.78 -8.70 0.70
C VAL A 164 4.89 -9.60 1.93
N GLU A 165 3.79 -10.17 2.41
CA GLU A 165 3.82 -11.14 3.51
C GLU A 165 4.52 -12.45 3.12
N GLU A 166 4.31 -12.94 1.90
CA GLU A 166 4.99 -14.12 1.36
C GLU A 166 6.50 -13.88 1.26
N ILE A 167 6.93 -12.74 0.70
CA ILE A 167 8.35 -12.37 0.61
C ILE A 167 9.00 -12.36 2.00
N LYS A 168 8.34 -11.78 3.01
CA LYS A 168 8.86 -11.75 4.38
C LYS A 168 8.99 -13.14 5.00
N LYS A 169 8.05 -14.05 4.74
CA LYS A 169 8.10 -15.44 5.21
C LYS A 169 9.28 -16.19 4.58
N GLU A 170 9.51 -16.00 3.29
CA GLU A 170 10.64 -16.61 2.57
C GLU A 170 11.99 -16.10 3.11
N GLU A 171 12.15 -14.78 3.28
CA GLU A 171 13.37 -14.17 3.82
C GLU A 171 13.60 -14.60 5.28
N GLY A 172 12.55 -14.66 6.11
CA GLY A 172 12.64 -15.12 7.50
C GLY A 172 13.01 -16.60 7.63
N SER A 173 12.61 -17.44 6.67
CA SER A 173 12.95 -18.88 6.66
C SER A 173 14.40 -19.16 6.24
N THR A 174 15.04 -18.24 5.51
CA THR A 174 16.46 -18.37 5.08
C THR A 174 17.47 -17.95 6.16
N LEU A 175 17.01 -17.31 7.25
CA LEU A 175 17.85 -16.83 8.35
C LEU A 175 17.89 -17.76 9.58
N THR A 176 17.27 -18.93 9.51
CA THR A 176 17.34 -19.94 10.59
C THR A 176 18.48 -20.91 10.32
N TRP A 177 19.71 -20.52 10.71
CA TRP A 177 20.88 -21.39 10.88
C TRP A 177 21.43 -21.25 12.27
#